data_9fbbc011ddd2ed6575c3f6886772723a
#
_entry.id   9fbbc011ddd2ed6575c3f6886772723a
#
_cell.length_a   1.000
_cell.length_b   1.000
_cell.length_c   1.000
_cell.angle_alpha   90.00
_cell.angle_beta   90.00
_cell.angle_gamma   90.00
#
_symmetry.space_group_name_H-M   'P 1'
#
loop_
_entity.id
_entity.type
_entity.pdbx_description
1 polymer ?
#
loop_
_entity_poly.entity_id
_entity_poly.type
_entity_poly.pdbx_seq_one_letter_code
_entity_poly.pdbx_strand_id
1 'polypeptide(L)'
;MKTGRITSLLIITLLLAGCFVASFYPLYTDADLHPDTLMAGEWLDGDSTLWKFEYITSQEKDRPPLTDSSGYFLSFREKGEQPGNSSMEVRVVRLKGNWFLDFFINEIKDENYPDFFDLHTLPIHTFARVTLTGDSLVLNWLGTEWIKEQAKQKKLKISCLERDDDVLLTAPTPDLQKFMVQCVAIPEAWEKGTSFTLGRPSH
;
A
#
# COMPACT_ATOMS: atom_id res chain seq x y z
N MET A 1 -18.65 29.73 -12.70
CA MET A 1 -17.44 29.65 -11.88
C MET A 1 -17.27 28.19 -11.35
N LYS A 2 -16.95 27.22 -12.23
CA LYS A 2 -16.78 25.79 -11.85
C LYS A 2 -15.43 25.19 -12.29
N THR A 3 -14.54 26.00 -12.83
CA THR A 3 -13.25 25.54 -13.42
C THR A 3 -12.10 25.41 -12.43
N GLY A 4 -12.19 26.00 -11.23
CA GLY A 4 -11.09 25.99 -10.26
C GLY A 4 -10.94 24.69 -9.45
N ARG A 5 -12.00 23.90 -9.30
CA ARG A 5 -11.97 22.67 -8.48
C ARG A 5 -11.35 21.46 -9.19
N ILE A 6 -11.56 21.37 -10.51
CA ILE A 6 -11.02 20.26 -11.31
C ILE A 6 -9.50 20.38 -11.46
N THR A 7 -8.99 21.61 -11.55
CA THR A 7 -7.54 21.84 -11.67
C THR A 7 -6.79 21.50 -10.39
N SER A 8 -7.42 21.71 -9.21
CA SER A 8 -6.81 21.39 -7.91
C SER A 8 -6.72 19.87 -7.68
N LEU A 9 -7.77 19.13 -8.07
CA LEU A 9 -7.79 17.66 -7.95
C LEU A 9 -6.77 16.99 -8.87
N LEU A 10 -6.60 17.53 -10.10
CA LEU A 10 -5.63 17.02 -11.08
C LEU A 10 -4.19 17.27 -10.63
N ILE A 11 -3.92 18.36 -9.91
CA ILE A 11 -2.58 18.67 -9.39
C ILE A 11 -2.23 17.76 -8.21
N ILE A 12 -3.19 17.42 -7.35
CA ILE A 12 -2.99 16.53 -6.21
C ILE A 12 -2.72 15.10 -6.68
N THR A 13 -3.44 14.61 -7.71
CA THR A 13 -3.19 13.28 -8.29
C THR A 13 -1.83 13.19 -9.01
N LEU A 14 -1.35 14.28 -9.61
CA LEU A 14 -0.02 14.30 -10.27
C LEU A 14 1.14 14.27 -9.24
N LEU A 15 0.93 14.81 -8.04
CA LEU A 15 1.94 14.82 -6.98
C LEU A 15 2.08 13.47 -6.26
N LEU A 16 1.09 12.59 -6.36
CA LEU A 16 1.11 11.26 -5.71
C LEU A 16 1.78 10.19 -6.60
N ALA A 17 1.93 10.40 -7.89
CA ALA A 17 2.46 9.41 -8.83
C ALA A 17 3.95 9.06 -8.63
N GLY A 18 4.69 9.80 -7.78
CA GLY A 18 6.10 9.55 -7.48
C GLY A 18 6.41 9.25 -6.01
N CYS A 19 5.39 9.10 -5.15
CA CYS A 19 5.60 9.01 -3.70
C CYS A 19 5.86 7.60 -3.18
N PHE A 20 5.61 6.55 -3.96
CA PHE A 20 5.71 5.17 -3.52
C PHE A 20 6.60 4.34 -4.43
N VAL A 21 7.44 3.51 -3.83
CA VAL A 21 8.19 2.49 -4.58
C VAL A 21 7.24 1.36 -4.95
N ALA A 22 7.07 1.15 -6.25
CA ALA A 22 6.19 0.13 -6.78
C ALA A 22 6.93 -1.19 -7.05
N SER A 23 6.23 -2.31 -6.96
CA SER A 23 6.72 -3.64 -7.31
C SER A 23 5.74 -4.38 -8.20
N PHE A 24 6.29 -5.16 -9.13
CA PHE A 24 5.52 -6.06 -9.98
C PHE A 24 5.05 -7.33 -9.24
N TYR A 25 5.82 -7.79 -8.26
CA TYR A 25 5.52 -8.99 -7.48
C TYR A 25 5.16 -8.65 -6.05
N PRO A 26 4.32 -9.48 -5.40
CA PRO A 26 3.98 -9.34 -4.00
C PRO A 26 5.21 -9.55 -3.09
N LEU A 27 5.16 -8.94 -1.92
CA LEU A 27 6.18 -9.13 -0.88
C LEU A 27 6.02 -10.48 -0.14
N TYR A 28 4.98 -11.23 -0.38
CA TYR A 28 4.62 -12.41 0.38
C TYR A 28 4.44 -13.65 -0.49
N THR A 29 4.64 -14.79 0.14
CA THR A 29 4.04 -16.08 -0.21
C THR A 29 3.04 -16.45 0.87
N ASP A 30 2.22 -17.48 0.67
CA ASP A 30 1.23 -17.90 1.69
C ASP A 30 1.87 -18.20 3.05
N ALA A 31 3.14 -18.64 3.05
CA ALA A 31 3.89 -18.93 4.27
C ALA A 31 4.33 -17.68 5.06
N ASP A 32 4.33 -16.53 4.44
CA ASP A 32 4.74 -15.25 5.04
C ASP A 32 3.57 -14.44 5.57
N LEU A 33 2.34 -14.85 5.22
CA LEU A 33 1.11 -14.21 5.68
C LEU A 33 0.92 -14.47 7.17
N HIS A 34 0.58 -13.42 7.90
CA HIS A 34 0.44 -13.50 9.35
C HIS A 34 -0.91 -12.96 9.79
N PRO A 35 -1.70 -13.78 10.51
CA PRO A 35 -2.95 -13.30 11.09
C PRO A 35 -2.70 -12.11 12.02
N ASP A 36 -3.50 -11.07 11.86
CA ASP A 36 -3.48 -9.88 12.71
C ASP A 36 -4.89 -9.52 13.14
N THR A 37 -5.05 -9.11 14.40
CA THR A 37 -6.33 -8.69 14.96
C THR A 37 -6.31 -7.26 15.47
N LEU A 38 -5.17 -6.61 15.43
CA LEU A 38 -4.95 -5.31 16.05
C LEU A 38 -5.20 -4.14 15.11
N MET A 39 -4.99 -4.35 13.81
CA MET A 39 -5.18 -3.29 12.80
C MET A 39 -6.63 -3.14 12.35
N ALA A 40 -7.47 -4.18 12.50
CA ALA A 40 -8.87 -4.12 12.09
C ALA A 40 -9.62 -2.93 12.71
N GLY A 41 -10.54 -2.35 11.94
CA GLY A 41 -11.39 -1.24 12.36
C GLY A 41 -10.96 0.10 11.78
N GLU A 42 -11.34 1.16 12.44
CA GLU A 42 -11.21 2.53 11.96
C GLU A 42 -10.00 3.24 12.58
N TRP A 43 -9.33 4.03 11.76
CA TRP A 43 -8.18 4.85 12.10
C TRP A 43 -8.29 6.21 11.45
N LEU A 44 -7.75 7.25 12.06
CA LEU A 44 -7.68 8.62 11.52
C LEU A 44 -6.23 9.02 11.32
N ASP A 45 -5.94 9.64 10.19
CA ASP A 45 -4.66 10.30 9.95
C ASP A 45 -4.68 11.77 10.42
N GLY A 46 -3.55 12.45 10.24
CA GLY A 46 -3.39 13.85 10.63
C GLY A 46 -4.33 14.81 9.89
N ASP A 47 -4.81 14.46 8.72
CA ASP A 47 -5.73 15.25 7.89
C ASP A 47 -7.21 14.88 8.13
N SER A 48 -7.46 14.02 9.11
CA SER A 48 -8.79 13.52 9.46
C SER A 48 -9.41 12.63 8.38
N THR A 49 -8.60 12.02 7.52
CA THR A 49 -9.03 10.96 6.61
C THR A 49 -9.25 9.69 7.41
N LEU A 50 -10.40 9.08 7.24
CA LEU A 50 -10.73 7.81 7.86
C LEU A 50 -10.17 6.67 7.00
N TRP A 51 -9.35 5.82 7.63
CA TRP A 51 -8.81 4.58 7.10
C TRP A 51 -9.55 3.43 7.76
N LYS A 52 -10.28 2.63 7.00
CA LYS A 52 -11.03 1.49 7.54
C LYS A 52 -10.46 0.18 7.02
N PHE A 53 -9.96 -0.65 7.94
CA PHE A 53 -9.44 -1.99 7.67
C PHE A 53 -10.51 -3.03 8.04
N GLU A 54 -11.07 -3.69 7.05
CA GLU A 54 -12.06 -4.75 7.20
C GLU A 54 -11.46 -6.08 6.76
N TYR A 55 -11.62 -7.14 7.53
CA TYR A 55 -11.09 -8.45 7.16
C TYR A 55 -11.61 -8.91 5.80
N ILE A 56 -10.72 -9.55 5.04
CA ILE A 56 -11.12 -10.22 3.81
C ILE A 56 -12.03 -11.37 4.18
N THR A 57 -13.24 -11.36 3.62
CA THR A 57 -14.23 -12.42 3.78
C THR A 57 -14.54 -13.04 2.43
N SER A 58 -14.35 -14.35 2.32
CA SER A 58 -14.81 -15.11 1.16
C SER A 58 -16.17 -15.74 1.47
N GLN A 59 -17.13 -15.57 0.57
CA GLN A 59 -18.43 -16.20 0.68
C GLN A 59 -18.57 -17.23 -0.44
N GLU A 60 -18.41 -18.51 -0.09
CA GLU A 60 -18.78 -19.59 -0.99
C GLU A 60 -20.29 -19.87 -0.88
N LYS A 61 -20.91 -20.23 -2.03
CA LYS A 61 -22.33 -20.59 -2.06
C LYS A 61 -22.54 -21.79 -1.14
N ASP A 62 -23.52 -21.67 -0.25
CA ASP A 62 -23.93 -22.72 0.71
C ASP A 62 -22.93 -23.03 1.85
N ARG A 63 -21.96 -22.13 2.12
CA ARG A 63 -21.05 -22.22 3.27
C ARG A 63 -21.06 -20.94 4.09
N PRO A 64 -20.78 -21.00 5.41
CA PRO A 64 -20.59 -19.80 6.20
C PRO A 64 -19.38 -19.02 5.68
N PRO A 65 -19.41 -17.67 5.75
CA PRO A 65 -18.29 -16.84 5.35
C PRO A 65 -17.00 -17.25 6.09
N LEU A 66 -15.91 -17.40 5.34
CA LEU A 66 -14.59 -17.59 5.92
C LEU A 66 -13.90 -16.23 6.02
N THR A 67 -13.41 -15.91 7.22
CA THR A 67 -12.63 -14.70 7.47
C THR A 67 -11.15 -15.00 7.36
N ASP A 68 -10.46 -14.30 6.47
CA ASP A 68 -9.01 -14.33 6.37
C ASP A 68 -8.44 -13.18 7.22
N SER A 69 -7.90 -13.51 8.38
CA SER A 69 -7.31 -12.53 9.29
C SER A 69 -5.89 -12.09 8.90
N SER A 70 -5.32 -12.64 7.83
CA SER A 70 -4.03 -12.20 7.29
C SER A 70 -4.15 -11.11 6.24
N GLY A 71 -5.36 -10.62 5.99
CA GLY A 71 -5.62 -9.60 5.00
C GLY A 71 -6.83 -8.73 5.32
N TYR A 72 -6.83 -7.55 4.71
CA TYR A 72 -7.88 -6.55 4.85
C TYR A 72 -8.29 -5.98 3.51
N PHE A 73 -9.54 -5.56 3.42
CA PHE A 73 -9.96 -4.52 2.50
C PHE A 73 -9.81 -3.18 3.21
N LEU A 74 -9.01 -2.30 2.61
CA LEU A 74 -8.79 -0.94 3.09
C LEU A 74 -9.60 0.04 2.26
N SER A 75 -10.43 0.81 2.91
CA SER A 75 -11.16 1.94 2.30
C SER A 75 -10.78 3.25 2.97
N PHE A 76 -10.88 4.34 2.21
CA PHE A 76 -10.58 5.69 2.65
C PHE A 76 -11.84 6.56 2.58
N ARG A 77 -11.98 7.46 3.54
CA ARG A 77 -13.05 8.46 3.53
C ARG A 77 -12.53 9.78 4.07
N GLU A 78 -12.54 10.81 3.24
CA GLU A 78 -12.26 12.16 3.67
C GLU A 78 -13.43 12.72 4.51
N LYS A 79 -13.12 13.68 5.35
CA LYS A 79 -14.12 14.32 6.22
C LYS A 79 -15.21 15.00 5.38
N GLY A 80 -16.46 14.56 5.57
CA GLY A 80 -17.64 15.11 4.88
C GLY A 80 -17.95 14.45 3.53
N GLU A 81 -17.18 13.44 3.11
CA GLU A 81 -17.50 12.65 1.93
C GLU A 81 -18.32 11.40 2.26
N GLN A 82 -19.09 10.95 1.25
CA GLN A 82 -19.73 9.64 1.33
C GLN A 82 -18.67 8.53 1.17
N PRO A 83 -18.85 7.35 1.76
CA PRO A 83 -17.95 6.24 1.55
C PRO A 83 -17.79 5.97 0.05
N GLY A 84 -16.55 5.99 -0.43
CA GLY A 84 -16.23 5.57 -1.79
C GLY A 84 -16.37 4.05 -1.93
N ASN A 85 -16.65 3.59 -3.15
CA ASN A 85 -16.74 2.15 -3.45
C ASN A 85 -15.37 1.52 -3.75
N SER A 86 -14.29 2.29 -3.74
CA SER A 86 -12.95 1.79 -4.01
C SER A 86 -12.30 1.28 -2.73
N SER A 87 -11.87 0.05 -2.76
CA SER A 87 -11.06 -0.56 -1.71
C SER A 87 -9.81 -1.18 -2.32
N MET A 88 -8.73 -1.19 -1.56
CA MET A 88 -7.55 -1.96 -1.93
C MET A 88 -7.36 -3.14 -0.98
N GLU A 89 -6.81 -4.20 -1.53
CA GLU A 89 -6.43 -5.37 -0.73
C GLU A 89 -5.12 -5.05 0.00
N VAL A 90 -5.04 -5.43 1.26
CA VAL A 90 -3.86 -5.26 2.09
C VAL A 90 -3.54 -6.58 2.76
N ARG A 91 -2.33 -7.09 2.57
CA ARG A 91 -1.85 -8.32 3.21
C ARG A 91 -0.87 -8.02 4.32
N VAL A 92 -1.03 -8.75 5.44
CA VAL A 92 -0.13 -8.63 6.59
C VAL A 92 0.99 -9.63 6.45
N VAL A 93 2.21 -9.13 6.36
CA VAL A 93 3.41 -9.91 6.05
C VAL A 93 4.42 -9.80 7.18
N ARG A 94 4.99 -10.94 7.60
CA ARG A 94 6.03 -10.96 8.63
C ARG A 94 7.32 -11.56 8.11
N LEU A 95 8.36 -10.73 7.96
CA LEU A 95 9.68 -11.15 7.46
C LEU A 95 10.74 -10.95 8.54
N LYS A 96 11.34 -12.02 9.03
CA LYS A 96 12.41 -12.00 10.07
C LYS A 96 12.09 -11.08 11.26
N GLY A 97 10.83 -11.13 11.72
CA GLY A 97 10.38 -10.35 12.87
C GLY A 97 9.92 -8.92 12.55
N ASN A 98 10.08 -8.45 11.32
CA ASN A 98 9.56 -7.16 10.88
C ASN A 98 8.18 -7.30 10.26
N TRP A 99 7.31 -6.34 10.52
CA TRP A 99 5.96 -6.30 10.02
C TRP A 99 5.88 -5.37 8.81
N PHE A 100 5.19 -5.85 7.77
CA PHE A 100 4.90 -5.10 6.56
C PHE A 100 3.43 -5.24 6.19
N LEU A 101 2.92 -4.24 5.50
CA LEU A 101 1.69 -4.34 4.72
C LEU A 101 2.04 -4.28 3.24
N ASP A 102 1.47 -5.20 2.49
CA ASP A 102 1.50 -5.22 1.03
C ASP A 102 0.14 -4.73 0.53
N PHE A 103 0.14 -3.62 -0.19
CA PHE A 103 -1.06 -2.97 -0.74
C PHE A 103 -1.18 -3.29 -2.21
N PHE A 104 -2.36 -3.71 -2.61
CA PHE A 104 -2.63 -4.17 -3.96
C PHE A 104 -4.06 -3.83 -4.39
N ILE A 105 -4.23 -3.34 -5.61
CA ILE A 105 -5.55 -3.14 -6.22
C ILE A 105 -5.79 -4.30 -7.18
N ASN A 106 -6.64 -5.26 -6.80
CA ASN A 106 -6.89 -6.46 -7.58
C ASN A 106 -7.82 -6.19 -8.78
N GLU A 107 -8.85 -5.37 -8.57
CA GLU A 107 -9.83 -5.03 -9.61
C GLU A 107 -10.27 -3.57 -9.46
N ILE A 108 -10.25 -2.84 -10.54
CA ILE A 108 -10.93 -1.54 -10.62
C ILE A 108 -12.36 -1.85 -11.05
N LYS A 109 -13.24 -2.13 -10.08
CA LYS A 109 -14.67 -2.33 -10.36
C LYS A 109 -15.35 -0.98 -10.55
N ASP A 110 -15.21 -0.40 -11.71
CA ASP A 110 -16.00 0.75 -12.12
C ASP A 110 -16.83 0.35 -13.35
N GLU A 111 -18.15 0.28 -13.19
CA GLU A 111 -19.09 -0.06 -14.26
C GLU A 111 -19.00 0.90 -15.48
N ASN A 112 -18.33 2.04 -15.29
CA ASN A 112 -18.12 3.03 -16.36
C ASN A 112 -16.84 2.78 -17.19
N TYR A 113 -15.95 1.87 -16.75
CA TYR A 113 -14.76 1.52 -17.51
C TYR A 113 -14.96 0.20 -18.27
N PRO A 114 -14.82 0.21 -19.60
CA PRO A 114 -14.85 -1.03 -20.38
C PRO A 114 -13.71 -1.97 -19.96
N ASP A 115 -13.91 -3.28 -20.04
CA ASP A 115 -12.91 -4.36 -19.81
C ASP A 115 -11.58 -4.11 -20.56
N PHE A 116 -11.61 -3.29 -21.62
CA PHE A 116 -10.44 -2.88 -22.37
C PHE A 116 -9.42 -2.08 -21.52
N PHE A 117 -9.86 -1.34 -20.51
CA PHE A 117 -8.96 -0.63 -19.61
C PHE A 117 -8.19 -1.58 -18.72
N ASP A 118 -8.79 -2.69 -18.29
CA ASP A 118 -8.14 -3.68 -17.41
C ASP A 118 -6.94 -4.32 -18.10
N LEU A 119 -6.99 -4.46 -19.45
CA LEU A 119 -5.85 -4.94 -20.23
C LEU A 119 -4.67 -3.96 -20.27
N HIS A 120 -4.89 -2.69 -19.93
CA HIS A 120 -3.90 -1.62 -19.99
C HIS A 120 -3.50 -1.13 -18.60
N THR A 121 -4.11 -1.64 -17.55
CA THR A 121 -3.73 -1.37 -16.16
C THR A 121 -2.83 -2.50 -15.67
N LEU A 122 -1.65 -2.16 -15.20
CA LEU A 122 -0.75 -3.11 -14.58
C LEU A 122 -1.00 -3.09 -13.07
N PRO A 123 -1.54 -4.17 -12.48
CA PRO A 123 -1.65 -4.23 -11.03
C PRO A 123 -0.26 -4.24 -10.41
N ILE A 124 -0.01 -3.32 -9.50
CA ILE A 124 1.28 -3.16 -8.82
C ILE A 124 1.09 -3.22 -7.31
N HIS A 125 2.14 -3.66 -6.63
CA HIS A 125 2.23 -3.70 -5.18
C HIS A 125 3.00 -2.51 -4.63
N THR A 126 2.63 -2.05 -3.45
CA THR A 126 3.46 -1.13 -2.65
C THR A 126 3.58 -1.66 -1.23
N PHE A 127 4.69 -1.37 -0.55
CA PHE A 127 4.97 -1.96 0.75
C PHE A 127 5.23 -0.91 1.80
N ALA A 128 4.51 -0.99 2.92
CA ALA A 128 4.80 -0.20 4.11
C ALA A 128 5.36 -1.07 5.23
N ARG A 129 6.41 -0.61 5.87
CA ARG A 129 6.82 -1.12 7.18
C ARG A 129 5.84 -0.63 8.23
N VAL A 130 5.46 -1.52 9.15
CA VAL A 130 4.45 -1.25 10.17
C VAL A 130 5.07 -1.15 11.54
N THR A 131 4.66 -0.16 12.31
CA THR A 131 4.87 -0.09 13.75
C THR A 131 3.53 0.19 14.41
N LEU A 132 3.11 -0.72 15.29
CA LEU A 132 1.89 -0.58 16.08
C LEU A 132 2.27 -0.40 17.55
N THR A 133 1.80 0.67 18.19
CA THR A 133 2.07 0.98 19.58
C THR A 133 0.79 1.50 20.22
N GLY A 134 0.13 0.67 21.02
CA GLY A 134 -1.17 1.01 21.61
C GLY A 134 -2.19 1.40 20.55
N ASP A 135 -2.70 2.63 20.62
CA ASP A 135 -3.69 3.18 19.69
C ASP A 135 -3.06 3.95 18.51
N SER A 136 -1.76 3.77 18.26
CA SER A 136 -1.05 4.40 17.16
C SER A 136 -0.51 3.37 16.18
N LEU A 137 -0.86 3.51 14.91
CA LEU A 137 -0.38 2.72 13.78
C LEU A 137 0.45 3.61 12.87
N VAL A 138 1.73 3.31 12.75
CA VAL A 138 2.65 4.02 11.84
C VAL A 138 2.94 3.15 10.63
N LEU A 139 2.66 3.70 9.46
CA LEU A 139 2.94 3.10 8.15
C LEU A 139 4.04 3.93 7.49
N ASN A 140 5.13 3.27 7.11
CA ASN A 140 6.28 3.95 6.52
C ASN A 140 6.76 3.21 5.27
N TRP A 141 6.72 3.88 4.11
CA TRP A 141 7.18 3.35 2.83
C TRP A 141 8.65 3.69 2.58
N LEU A 142 9.31 2.91 1.74
CA LEU A 142 10.65 3.25 1.24
C LEU A 142 10.63 4.59 0.51
N GLY A 143 11.68 5.38 0.71
CA GLY A 143 11.88 6.65 0.03
C GLY A 143 12.15 6.46 -1.45
N THR A 144 11.29 7.01 -2.32
CA THR A 144 11.46 6.96 -3.77
C THR A 144 12.76 7.62 -4.20
N GLU A 145 13.11 8.75 -3.62
CA GLU A 145 14.38 9.44 -3.90
C GLU A 145 15.59 8.61 -3.51
N TRP A 146 15.52 7.90 -2.38
CA TRP A 146 16.58 6.99 -1.96
C TRP A 146 16.76 5.85 -3.00
N ILE A 147 15.67 5.21 -3.43
CA ILE A 147 15.70 4.15 -4.44
C ILE A 147 16.29 4.66 -5.76
N LYS A 148 15.84 5.82 -6.24
CA LYS A 148 16.35 6.47 -7.47
C LYS A 148 17.85 6.76 -7.36
N GLU A 149 18.29 7.25 -6.23
CA GLU A 149 19.71 7.53 -6.00
C GLU A 149 20.55 6.24 -6.01
N GLN A 150 20.07 5.17 -5.34
CA GLN A 150 20.75 3.87 -5.37
C GLN A 150 20.80 3.28 -6.78
N ALA A 151 19.74 3.43 -7.58
CA ALA A 151 19.70 3.00 -8.97
C ALA A 151 20.69 3.80 -9.82
N LYS A 152 20.66 5.12 -9.79
CA LYS A 152 21.60 6.03 -10.51
C LYS A 152 23.07 5.72 -10.17
N GLN A 153 23.36 5.40 -8.91
CA GLN A 153 24.69 5.02 -8.45
C GLN A 153 25.07 3.57 -8.74
N LYS A 154 24.16 2.78 -9.38
CA LYS A 154 24.33 1.33 -9.62
C LYS A 154 24.60 0.53 -8.33
N LYS A 155 24.08 1.00 -7.22
CA LYS A 155 24.18 0.35 -5.90
C LYS A 155 22.93 -0.46 -5.55
N LEU A 156 21.86 -0.28 -6.29
CA LEU A 156 20.63 -1.02 -6.11
C LEU A 156 20.83 -2.49 -6.52
N LYS A 157 20.84 -3.38 -5.53
CA LYS A 157 21.11 -4.81 -5.73
C LYS A 157 19.81 -5.62 -5.85
N ILE A 158 18.90 -5.14 -6.67
CA ILE A 158 17.62 -5.80 -6.96
C ILE A 158 17.22 -5.50 -8.40
N SER A 159 16.55 -6.44 -9.06
CA SER A 159 16.04 -6.23 -10.41
C SER A 159 14.95 -5.15 -10.42
N CYS A 160 15.12 -4.17 -11.29
CA CYS A 160 14.16 -3.08 -11.47
C CYS A 160 14.13 -2.61 -12.91
N LEU A 161 13.05 -1.93 -13.28
CA LEU A 161 12.93 -1.12 -14.48
C LEU A 161 13.01 0.35 -14.08
N GLU A 162 13.87 1.08 -14.74
CA GLU A 162 13.99 2.54 -14.61
C GLU A 162 13.38 3.17 -15.86
N ARG A 163 12.40 4.04 -15.66
CA ARG A 163 11.78 4.80 -16.73
C ARG A 163 11.57 6.23 -16.28
N ASP A 164 12.15 7.16 -17.00
CA ASP A 164 12.13 8.58 -16.66
C ASP A 164 12.66 8.78 -15.23
N ASP A 165 11.81 9.24 -14.31
CA ASP A 165 12.14 9.40 -12.91
C ASP A 165 11.54 8.31 -12.00
N ASP A 166 10.98 7.24 -12.57
CA ASP A 166 10.34 6.18 -11.79
C ASP A 166 11.16 4.88 -11.76
N VAL A 167 11.07 4.17 -10.65
CA VAL A 167 11.68 2.84 -10.46
C VAL A 167 10.60 1.84 -10.09
N LEU A 168 10.43 0.82 -10.93
CA LEU A 168 9.57 -0.32 -10.69
C LEU A 168 10.42 -1.54 -10.33
N LEU A 169 10.25 -2.09 -9.14
CA LEU A 169 10.90 -3.32 -8.74
C LEU A 169 10.30 -4.51 -9.49
N THR A 170 11.16 -5.29 -10.15
CA THR A 170 10.75 -6.45 -10.97
C THR A 170 11.34 -7.76 -10.46
N ALA A 171 11.98 -7.73 -9.31
CA ALA A 171 12.54 -8.91 -8.68
C ALA A 171 11.43 -9.85 -8.20
N PRO A 172 11.61 -11.17 -8.32
CA PRO A 172 10.67 -12.13 -7.76
C PRO A 172 10.61 -12.03 -6.24
N THR A 173 9.50 -12.45 -5.66
CA THR A 173 9.20 -12.36 -4.21
C THR A 173 10.38 -12.75 -3.29
N PRO A 174 11.12 -13.86 -3.49
CA PRO A 174 12.21 -14.22 -2.58
C PRO A 174 13.36 -13.19 -2.55
N ASP A 175 13.67 -12.56 -3.68
CA ASP A 175 14.73 -11.56 -3.75
C ASP A 175 14.21 -10.20 -3.24
N LEU A 176 12.94 -9.88 -3.49
CA LEU A 176 12.26 -8.72 -2.95
C LEU A 176 12.23 -8.75 -1.41
N GLN A 177 11.91 -9.91 -0.81
CA GLN A 177 11.93 -10.10 0.64
C GLN A 177 13.32 -9.88 1.24
N LYS A 178 14.36 -10.43 0.62
CA LYS A 178 15.76 -10.21 1.06
C LYS A 178 16.11 -8.73 1.02
N PHE A 179 15.77 -8.05 -0.06
CA PHE A 179 16.00 -6.63 -0.24
C PHE A 179 15.27 -5.81 0.84
N MET A 180 13.97 -6.04 1.04
CA MET A 180 13.18 -5.32 2.03
C MET A 180 13.71 -5.51 3.46
N VAL A 181 14.10 -6.74 3.82
CA VAL A 181 14.73 -7.03 5.11
C VAL A 181 16.07 -6.31 5.27
N GLN A 182 16.87 -6.20 4.21
CA GLN A 182 18.13 -5.42 4.24
C GLN A 182 17.86 -3.92 4.41
N CYS A 183 16.85 -3.39 3.75
CA CYS A 183 16.45 -1.98 3.87
C CYS A 183 16.02 -1.62 5.31
N VAL A 184 15.49 -2.56 6.10
CA VAL A 184 15.13 -2.29 7.50
C VAL A 184 16.31 -1.78 8.32
N ALA A 185 17.52 -2.23 8.00
CA ALA A 185 18.76 -1.83 8.69
C ALA A 185 19.33 -0.50 8.18
N ILE A 186 18.70 0.14 7.21
CA ILE A 186 19.16 1.38 6.56
C ILE A 186 18.17 2.50 6.88
N PRO A 187 18.40 3.34 7.91
CA PRO A 187 17.48 4.41 8.29
C PRO A 187 17.15 5.35 7.13
N GLU A 188 18.13 5.72 6.33
CA GLU A 188 18.01 6.64 5.20
C GLU A 188 17.06 6.14 4.12
N ALA A 189 16.86 4.82 4.03
CA ALA A 189 15.90 4.22 3.10
C ALA A 189 14.45 4.57 3.44
N TRP A 190 14.16 4.95 4.69
CA TRP A 190 12.83 5.22 5.21
C TRP A 190 12.58 6.68 5.56
N GLU A 191 13.63 7.42 5.94
CA GLU A 191 13.52 8.82 6.40
C GLU A 191 12.91 9.77 5.36
N LYS A 192 13.19 9.50 4.07
CA LYS A 192 12.64 10.27 2.94
C LYS A 192 11.41 9.61 2.30
N GLY A 193 10.89 8.58 2.94
CA GLY A 193 9.71 7.86 2.49
C GLY A 193 8.42 8.53 2.95
N THR A 194 7.34 8.17 2.28
CA THR A 194 6.00 8.55 2.73
C THR A 194 5.70 7.85 4.06
N SER A 195 5.15 8.58 5.01
CA SER A 195 4.79 8.06 6.32
C SER A 195 3.42 8.58 6.75
N PHE A 196 2.59 7.67 7.25
CA PHE A 196 1.31 8.00 7.88
C PHE A 196 1.33 7.55 9.33
N THR A 197 0.88 8.43 10.20
CA THR A 197 0.61 8.09 11.61
C THR A 197 -0.89 8.13 11.80
N LEU A 198 -1.47 7.00 12.11
CA LEU A 198 -2.88 6.80 12.29
C LEU A 198 -3.19 6.60 13.77
N GLY A 199 -4.24 7.26 14.27
CA GLY A 199 -4.75 7.10 15.62
C GLY A 199 -6.15 6.51 15.65
N ARG A 200 -6.53 5.83 16.74
CA ARG A 200 -7.92 5.41 16.90
C ARG A 200 -8.82 6.63 17.03
N PRO A 201 -10.03 6.65 16.40
CA PRO A 201 -11.01 7.71 16.63
C PRO A 201 -11.33 7.85 18.11
N SER A 202 -11.36 9.09 18.61
CA SER A 202 -11.89 9.37 19.95
C SER A 202 -13.40 9.15 19.92
N HIS A 203 -13.90 8.32 20.81
CA HIS A 203 -15.34 8.11 21.02
C HIS A 203 -15.97 9.30 21.72
#